data_bbe8b56cb70f62f0640987296aa651a6
#
_entry.id   bbe8b56cb70f62f0640987296aa651a6
#
_cell.length_a   1.000
_cell.length_b   1.000
_cell.length_c   1.000
_cell.angle_alpha   90.00
_cell.angle_beta   90.00
_cell.angle_gamma   90.00
#
_symmetry.space_group_name_H-M   'P 1'
#
loop_
_entity.id
_entity.type
_entity.pdbx_description
1 polymer ?
#
loop_
_entity_poly.entity_id
_entity_poly.type
_entity_poly.pdbx_seq_one_letter_code
_entity_poly.pdbx_strand_id
1 'polypeptide(L)'
;SEMCIRDRSMAIGYGLSEQLLFDEKTGRPLNNNLLDYKLSTIMDHPHLEAQFVENAEPTSAFGTKALGEPPACSGAPAIRNAIYNATGVAIDQDPITPHVLFRRFTEEGLIRD
;
A
#
# COMPACT_ATOMS: atom_id res chain seq x y z
N SER A 1 6.46 -17.76 5.89
CA SER A 1 5.41 -17.38 4.93
C SER A 1 4.34 -16.49 5.55
N GLU A 2 3.84 -16.80 6.75
CA GLU A 2 2.78 -16.03 7.41
C GLU A 2 3.19 -14.59 7.69
N MET A 3 4.43 -14.34 8.08
CA MET A 3 4.96 -12.99 8.27
C MET A 3 4.91 -12.19 6.96
N CYS A 4 5.27 -12.79 5.86
CA CYS A 4 5.25 -12.12 4.56
C CYS A 4 3.82 -11.80 4.09
N ILE A 5 2.87 -12.69 4.38
CA ILE A 5 1.44 -12.46 4.11
C ILE A 5 0.93 -11.30 4.96
N ARG A 6 1.26 -11.27 6.26
CA ARG A 6 0.93 -10.17 7.15
C ARG A 6 1.50 -8.84 6.63
N ASP A 7 2.77 -8.82 6.25
CA ASP A 7 3.43 -7.60 5.80
C ASP A 7 2.81 -7.08 4.49
N ARG A 8 2.41 -7.96 3.60
CA ARG A 8 1.68 -7.58 2.38
C ARG A 8 0.28 -7.05 2.68
N SER A 9 -0.40 -7.64 3.65
CA SER A 9 -1.69 -7.13 4.14
C SER A 9 -1.55 -5.69 4.66
N MET A 10 -0.55 -5.43 5.49
CA MET A 10 -0.26 -4.10 5.98
C MET A 10 0.11 -3.13 4.84
N ALA A 11 0.86 -3.60 3.85
CA ALA A 11 1.24 -2.79 2.70
C ALA A 11 0.04 -2.39 1.82
N ILE A 12 -0.95 -3.27 1.67
CA ILE A 12 -2.20 -2.96 0.97
C ILE A 12 -2.95 -1.82 1.68
N GLY A 13 -3.10 -1.90 2.99
CA GLY A 13 -3.70 -0.83 3.78
C GLY A 13 -2.93 0.49 3.64
N TYR A 14 -1.62 0.43 3.74
CA TYR A 14 -0.73 1.57 3.58
C TYR A 14 -0.89 2.24 2.21
N GLY A 15 -1.10 1.46 1.16
CA GLY A 15 -1.25 1.97 -0.20
C GLY A 15 -2.63 2.49 -0.55
N LEU A 16 -3.69 2.02 0.10
CA LEU A 16 -5.07 2.27 -0.32
C LEU A 16 -5.94 3.05 0.68
N SER A 17 -5.73 2.90 1.98
CA SER A 17 -6.71 3.39 2.95
C SER A 17 -6.13 4.11 4.15
N GLU A 18 -4.87 3.87 4.51
CA GLU A 18 -4.28 4.43 5.72
C GLU A 18 -3.72 5.82 5.44
N GLN A 19 -4.35 6.82 6.03
CA GLN A 19 -3.91 8.20 5.92
C GLN A 19 -4.09 8.90 7.26
N LEU A 20 -2.99 9.40 7.82
CA LEU A 20 -3.03 10.21 9.03
C LEU A 20 -3.25 11.66 8.65
N LEU A 21 -4.35 12.22 9.14
CA LEU A 21 -4.73 13.61 8.87
C LEU A 21 -4.34 14.50 10.05
N PHE A 22 -3.78 15.65 9.74
CA PHE A 22 -3.35 16.63 10.74
C PHE A 22 -4.12 17.94 10.60
N ASP A 23 -4.38 18.59 11.74
CA ASP A 23 -4.84 19.97 11.75
C ASP A 23 -3.68 20.88 11.33
N GLU A 24 -3.87 21.65 10.27
CA GLU A 24 -2.82 22.52 9.71
C GLU A 24 -2.39 23.63 10.68
N LYS A 25 -3.27 24.03 11.60
CA LYS A 25 -2.99 25.11 12.55
C LYS A 25 -2.26 24.65 13.80
N THR A 26 -2.60 23.46 14.29
CA THR A 26 -2.10 22.97 15.59
C THR A 26 -1.12 21.79 15.44
N GLY A 27 -1.09 21.14 14.27
CA GLY A 27 -0.30 19.93 14.03
C GLY A 27 -0.84 18.72 14.75
N ARG A 28 -2.03 18.76 15.32
CA ARG A 28 -2.62 17.63 16.04
C ARG A 28 -3.21 16.61 15.05
N PRO A 29 -3.01 15.29 15.29
CA PRO A 29 -3.66 14.27 14.45
C PRO A 29 -5.19 14.32 14.66
N LEU A 30 -5.94 14.26 13.57
CA LEU A 30 -7.40 14.32 13.60
C LEU A 30 -8.04 12.93 13.64
N ASN A 31 -7.38 11.91 13.09
CA ASN A 31 -7.89 10.54 12.99
C ASN A 31 -6.96 9.53 13.67
N ASN A 32 -6.54 9.83 14.90
CA ASN A 32 -5.60 9.02 15.68
C ASN A 32 -6.26 7.87 16.46
N ASN A 33 -7.36 7.34 15.95
CA ASN A 33 -8.09 6.22 16.55
C ASN A 33 -8.49 5.20 15.48
N LEU A 34 -8.78 3.96 15.88
CA LEU A 34 -9.07 2.87 14.95
C LEU A 34 -10.43 2.99 14.26
N LEU A 35 -11.29 3.90 14.71
CA LEU A 35 -12.55 4.16 14.01
C LEU A 35 -12.33 5.02 12.76
N ASP A 36 -11.48 6.02 12.85
CA ASP A 36 -11.24 7.00 11.78
C ASP A 36 -10.01 6.68 10.94
N TYR A 37 -8.99 6.05 11.53
CA TYR A 37 -7.82 5.58 10.81
C TYR A 37 -8.11 4.18 10.25
N LYS A 38 -8.24 4.08 8.92
CA LYS A 38 -8.76 2.89 8.26
C LYS A 38 -7.68 1.87 7.92
N LEU A 39 -7.47 0.93 8.85
CA LEU A 39 -6.70 -0.27 8.57
C LEU A 39 -7.52 -1.22 7.69
N SER A 40 -6.85 -1.90 6.77
CA SER A 40 -7.51 -2.94 5.98
C SER A 40 -7.83 -4.15 6.85
N THR A 41 -9.00 -4.74 6.60
CA THR A 41 -9.46 -5.95 7.28
C THR A 41 -9.29 -7.17 6.39
N ILE A 42 -9.54 -8.36 6.92
CA ILE A 42 -9.45 -9.60 6.13
C ILE A 42 -10.39 -9.57 4.92
N MET A 43 -11.49 -8.84 5.00
CA MET A 43 -12.45 -8.70 3.89
C MET A 43 -11.95 -7.79 2.78
N ASP A 44 -10.94 -6.96 3.06
CA ASP A 44 -10.37 -6.03 2.09
C ASP A 44 -9.22 -6.65 1.27
N HIS A 45 -8.82 -7.86 1.61
CA HIS A 45 -7.67 -8.50 0.97
C HIS A 45 -8.08 -9.49 -0.11
N PRO A 46 -7.35 -9.53 -1.25
CA PRO A 46 -7.45 -10.64 -2.17
C PRO A 46 -6.75 -11.87 -1.58
N HIS A 47 -6.76 -12.95 -2.33
CA HIS A 47 -5.93 -14.11 -1.99
C HIS A 47 -4.45 -13.72 -1.99
N LEU A 48 -3.77 -13.93 -0.87
CA LEU A 48 -2.37 -13.58 -0.69
C LEU A 48 -1.51 -14.85 -0.61
N GLU A 49 -0.51 -14.93 -1.47
CA GLU A 49 0.49 -16.00 -1.46
C GLU A 49 1.89 -15.40 -1.30
N ALA A 50 2.77 -16.13 -0.63
CA ALA A 50 4.16 -15.76 -0.49
C ALA A 50 5.05 -16.93 -0.94
N GLN A 51 6.00 -16.63 -1.82
CA GLN A 51 7.01 -17.56 -2.27
C GLN A 51 8.38 -16.96 -2.02
N PHE A 52 9.33 -17.83 -1.66
CA PHE A 52 10.71 -17.43 -1.46
C PHE A 52 11.56 -17.82 -2.67
N VAL A 53 12.35 -16.87 -3.15
CA VAL A 53 13.38 -17.14 -4.12
C VAL A 53 14.70 -17.25 -3.37
N GLU A 54 15.34 -18.40 -3.45
CA GLU A 54 16.65 -18.60 -2.83
C GLU A 54 17.71 -17.81 -3.56
N ASN A 55 18.36 -16.93 -2.82
CA ASN A 55 19.45 -16.11 -3.34
C ASN A 55 20.46 -15.86 -2.21
N ALA A 56 21.61 -16.50 -2.30
CA ALA A 56 22.65 -16.38 -1.29
C ALA A 56 23.45 -15.09 -1.50
N GLU A 57 23.63 -14.37 -0.41
CA GLU A 57 24.45 -13.14 -0.40
C GLU A 57 25.89 -13.50 0.02
N PRO A 58 26.89 -13.37 -0.88
CA PRO A 58 28.26 -13.77 -0.57
C PRO A 58 28.92 -13.01 0.60
N THR A 59 28.45 -11.78 0.86
CA THR A 59 29.04 -10.89 1.87
C THR A 59 28.40 -11.02 3.25
N SER A 60 27.32 -11.78 3.37
CA SER A 60 26.62 -11.94 4.66
C SER A 60 26.91 -13.31 5.31
N ALA A 61 26.70 -13.38 6.61
CA ALA A 61 26.85 -14.61 7.36
C ALA A 61 25.84 -15.66 6.87
N PHE A 62 26.32 -16.84 6.51
CA PHE A 62 25.53 -17.96 5.97
C PHE A 62 24.72 -17.60 4.71
N GLY A 63 25.10 -16.55 3.98
CA GLY A 63 24.37 -16.11 2.80
C GLY A 63 23.00 -15.50 3.07
N THR A 64 22.74 -15.05 4.29
CA THR A 64 21.41 -14.53 4.70
C THR A 64 21.10 -13.16 4.13
N LYS A 65 19.81 -12.90 3.92
CA LYS A 65 19.28 -11.60 3.47
C LYS A 65 18.09 -11.18 4.34
N ALA A 66 17.80 -9.89 4.34
CA ALA A 66 16.67 -9.35 5.10
C ALA A 66 15.33 -9.92 4.60
N LEU A 67 14.42 -10.18 5.53
CA LEU A 67 13.13 -10.80 5.22
C LEU A 67 11.93 -9.93 5.65
N GLY A 68 12.00 -9.21 6.76
CA GLY A 68 10.83 -8.56 7.36
C GLY A 68 10.31 -7.39 6.55
N GLU A 69 11.07 -6.33 6.45
CA GLU A 69 10.65 -5.07 5.79
C GLU A 69 10.49 -5.17 4.26
N PRO A 70 11.33 -5.92 3.51
CA PRO A 70 11.23 -5.93 2.07
C PRO A 70 9.85 -6.32 1.52
N PRO A 71 9.08 -7.27 2.08
CA PRO A 71 7.73 -7.55 1.61
C PRO A 71 6.75 -6.38 1.74
N ALA A 72 6.95 -5.49 2.72
CA ALA A 72 6.09 -4.33 2.93
C ALA A 72 6.39 -3.19 1.93
N CYS A 73 7.64 -3.06 1.49
CA CYS A 73 8.07 -1.97 0.62
C CYS A 73 7.47 -2.02 -0.79
N SER A 74 7.09 -3.19 -1.28
CA SER A 74 6.62 -3.38 -2.66
C SER A 74 5.12 -3.21 -2.84
N GLY A 75 4.34 -3.16 -1.75
CA GLY A 75 2.88 -3.16 -1.81
C GLY A 75 2.30 -1.92 -2.49
N ALA A 76 2.63 -0.73 -2.00
CA ALA A 76 2.13 0.52 -2.56
C ALA A 76 2.57 0.74 -4.02
N PRO A 77 3.83 0.53 -4.40
CA PRO A 77 4.24 0.59 -5.81
C PRO A 77 3.51 -0.41 -6.70
N ALA A 78 3.27 -1.64 -6.23
CA ALA A 78 2.54 -2.65 -6.98
C ALA A 78 1.09 -2.23 -7.24
N ILE A 79 0.41 -1.64 -6.26
CA ILE A 79 -0.94 -1.12 -6.39
C ILE A 79 -0.97 0.02 -7.42
N ARG A 80 -0.03 0.94 -7.32
CA ARG A 80 0.08 2.04 -8.29
C ARG A 80 0.24 1.52 -9.70
N ASN A 81 1.11 0.54 -9.91
CA ASN A 81 1.36 -0.04 -11.23
C ASN A 81 0.14 -0.83 -11.74
N ALA A 82 -0.58 -1.52 -10.85
CA ALA A 82 -1.80 -2.23 -11.20
C ALA A 82 -2.89 -1.26 -11.68
N ILE A 83 -3.07 -0.14 -11.01
CA ILE A 83 -4.01 0.91 -11.39
C ILE A 83 -3.62 1.52 -12.74
N TYR A 84 -2.34 1.81 -12.92
CA TYR A 84 -1.83 2.32 -14.19
C TYR A 84 -2.08 1.32 -15.33
N ASN A 85 -1.81 0.05 -15.11
CA ASN A 85 -2.04 -0.99 -16.11
C ASN A 85 -3.52 -1.15 -16.47
N ALA A 86 -4.42 -0.98 -15.49
CA ALA A 86 -5.85 -1.10 -15.71
C ALA A 86 -6.48 0.12 -16.39
N THR A 87 -6.00 1.32 -16.10
CA THR A 87 -6.66 2.57 -16.47
C THR A 87 -5.83 3.49 -17.36
N GLY A 88 -4.51 3.30 -17.40
CA GLY A 88 -3.58 4.20 -18.09
C GLY A 88 -3.30 5.50 -17.33
N VAL A 89 -3.86 5.67 -16.14
CA VAL A 89 -3.66 6.88 -15.30
C VAL A 89 -2.54 6.64 -14.29
N ALA A 90 -1.50 7.47 -14.34
CA ALA A 90 -0.41 7.44 -13.37
C ALA A 90 -0.76 8.28 -12.15
N ILE A 91 -0.76 7.65 -10.97
CA ILE A 91 -1.05 8.29 -9.70
C ILE A 91 0.22 8.31 -8.87
N ASP A 92 0.72 9.50 -8.56
CA ASP A 92 1.97 9.70 -7.84
C ASP A 92 1.73 10.22 -6.41
N GLN A 93 0.64 9.75 -5.79
CA GLN A 93 0.25 10.11 -4.44
C GLN A 93 -0.02 8.84 -3.64
N ASP A 94 0.45 8.78 -2.41
CA ASP A 94 0.21 7.69 -1.48
C ASP A 94 -0.41 8.24 -0.18
N PRO A 95 -1.46 7.65 0.37
CA PRO A 95 -2.19 6.48 -0.14
C PRO A 95 -3.08 6.81 -1.34
N ILE A 96 -3.34 5.80 -2.18
CA ILE A 96 -4.25 5.90 -3.32
C ILE A 96 -5.67 5.56 -2.83
N THR A 97 -6.30 6.51 -2.16
CA THR A 97 -7.65 6.33 -1.62
C THR A 97 -8.71 6.46 -2.73
N PRO A 98 -9.94 5.96 -2.50
CA PRO A 98 -11.03 6.15 -3.47
C PRO A 98 -11.26 7.61 -3.85
N HIS A 99 -11.06 8.53 -2.91
CA HIS A 99 -11.19 9.96 -3.15
C HIS A 99 -10.13 10.46 -4.15
N VAL A 100 -8.88 10.04 -4.01
CA VAL A 100 -7.79 10.38 -4.94
C VAL A 100 -8.07 9.79 -6.31
N LEU A 101 -8.51 8.54 -6.39
CA LEU A 101 -8.87 7.87 -7.64
C LEU A 101 -10.00 8.61 -8.36
N PHE A 102 -11.05 8.95 -7.65
CA PHE A 102 -12.19 9.68 -8.23
C PHE A 102 -11.75 11.01 -8.84
N ARG A 103 -10.96 11.78 -8.10
CA ARG A 103 -10.45 13.07 -8.57
C ARG A 103 -9.60 12.91 -9.82
N ARG A 104 -8.64 11.99 -9.80
CA ARG A 104 -7.73 11.77 -10.94
C ARG A 104 -8.46 11.24 -12.16
N PHE A 105 -9.40 10.32 -11.99
CA PHE A 105 -10.18 9.79 -13.11
C PHE A 105 -11.11 10.83 -13.70
N THR A 106 -11.63 11.74 -12.90
CA THR A 106 -12.42 12.87 -13.37
C THR A 106 -11.57 13.84 -14.21
N GLU A 107 -10.36 14.17 -13.74
CA GLU A 107 -9.41 15.02 -14.46
C GLU A 107 -9.00 14.42 -15.81
N GLU A 108 -8.85 13.10 -15.88
CA GLU A 108 -8.46 12.39 -17.11
C GLU A 108 -9.66 12.04 -18.02
N GLY A 109 -10.87 12.40 -17.62
CA GLY A 109 -12.07 12.19 -18.41
C GLY A 109 -12.60 10.77 -18.43
N LEU A 110 -12.17 9.90 -17.51
CA LEU A 110 -12.64 8.51 -17.41
C LEU A 110 -13.99 8.40 -16.72
N ILE A 111 -14.36 9.39 -15.91
CA ILE A 111 -15.66 9.46 -15.25
C ILE A 111 -16.48 10.51 -15.98
N ARG A 112 -17.65 10.11 -16.43
CA ARG A 112 -18.63 11.00 -17.10
C ARG A 112 -19.80 11.24 -16.16
N ASP A 113 -20.18 12.48 -16.05
CA ASP A 113 -21.40 12.88 -15.32
C ASP A 113 -22.68 12.47 -16.08
#